data_449a1d19d5988c19f81bee9869ea6f14
#
_entry.id   449a1d19d5988c19f81bee9869ea6f14
#
_cell.length_a   1.000
_cell.length_b   1.000
_cell.length_c   1.000
_cell.angle_alpha   90.00
_cell.angle_beta   90.00
_cell.angle_gamma   90.00
#
_symmetry.space_group_name_H-M   'P 1'
#
loop_
_entity.id
_entity.type
_entity.pdbx_description
1 polymer ?
#
loop_
_entity_poly.entity_id
_entity_poly.type
_entity_poly.pdbx_seq_one_letter_code
_entity_poly.pdbx_strand_id
1 'polypeptide(L)'
;MTNKKITLVLVALLSLFLTACTQKASDPKQDNWDKYQEQGTITIGFDNTFVPMGFEEKNGQYTGFDIDLAQAVSEKLGFKVQFQPIDWDMKETELQNGTIDAIWNGYSATDERREKVAFSIPYMENQQVLVAKKSQQIRSVEDMKDKTLGAQAGSSGYLDFEAQPNLLKNRVKDQKANQYQSFNEALIDLKNDRIDALLIDRVYANYYLQSEGILNDYNVFSAGFESESFAVGVRPADKRLLTALNQAFIELYQEGKFQEISQKWFGEDVATKEVKSRD
;
A
#
# COMPACT_ATOMS: atom_id res chain seq x y z
N MET A 1 -63.85 4.06 10.23
CA MET A 1 -62.94 5.21 9.89
C MET A 1 -61.56 5.13 10.60
N THR A 2 -61.23 4.11 11.37
CA THR A 2 -59.98 3.97 12.16
C THR A 2 -58.83 3.33 11.40
N ASN A 3 -59.08 2.43 10.44
CA ASN A 3 -58.02 1.69 9.75
C ASN A 3 -57.25 2.52 8.72
N LYS A 4 -57.87 3.54 8.07
CA LYS A 4 -57.17 4.41 7.12
C LYS A 4 -56.16 5.37 7.75
N LYS A 5 -56.39 5.81 9.00
CA LYS A 5 -55.50 6.70 9.72
C LYS A 5 -54.25 5.96 10.21
N ILE A 6 -54.38 4.68 10.62
CA ILE A 6 -53.26 3.84 11.06
C ILE A 6 -52.35 3.49 9.88
N THR A 7 -52.91 3.20 8.70
CA THR A 7 -52.15 2.93 7.49
C THR A 7 -51.34 4.15 7.00
N LEU A 8 -51.89 5.35 7.12
CA LEU A 8 -51.18 6.59 6.75
C LEU A 8 -50.03 6.93 7.68
N VAL A 9 -50.19 6.65 9.00
CA VAL A 9 -49.10 6.86 9.98
C VAL A 9 -47.97 5.85 9.82
N LEU A 10 -48.28 4.59 9.49
CA LEU A 10 -47.27 3.56 9.19
C LEU A 10 -46.46 3.86 7.91
N VAL A 11 -47.12 4.38 6.88
CA VAL A 11 -46.43 4.79 5.64
C VAL A 11 -45.55 6.03 5.86
N ALA A 12 -46.00 6.99 6.69
CA ALA A 12 -45.19 8.16 7.04
C ALA A 12 -43.99 7.82 7.95
N LEU A 13 -44.11 6.82 8.83
CA LEU A 13 -42.98 6.31 9.63
C LEU A 13 -41.99 5.49 8.82
N LEU A 14 -42.41 4.79 7.79
CA LEU A 14 -41.52 4.02 6.90
C LEU A 14 -40.73 4.92 5.96
N SER A 15 -41.22 6.10 5.61
CA SER A 15 -40.52 7.08 4.77
C SER A 15 -39.43 7.87 5.52
N LEU A 16 -39.41 7.87 6.85
CA LEU A 16 -38.39 8.52 7.68
C LEU A 16 -37.12 7.68 7.89
N PHE A 17 -37.13 6.38 7.55
CA PHE A 17 -35.97 5.51 7.68
C PHE A 17 -35.15 5.36 6.38
N LEU A 18 -35.49 6.03 5.29
CA LEU A 18 -34.79 5.97 3.99
C LEU A 18 -33.77 7.10 3.80
N THR A 19 -33.42 7.88 4.81
CA THR A 19 -32.17 8.64 4.81
C THR A 19 -31.01 7.73 5.20
N ALA A 20 -30.84 6.62 4.48
CA ALA A 20 -29.55 5.97 4.44
C ALA A 20 -28.57 7.03 3.92
N CYS A 21 -27.55 7.32 4.72
CA CYS A 21 -26.40 8.12 4.28
C CYS A 21 -25.80 7.43 3.05
N THR A 22 -26.25 7.78 1.87
CA THR A 22 -25.56 7.46 0.64
C THR A 22 -24.27 8.28 0.67
N GLN A 23 -23.22 7.66 1.13
CA GLN A 23 -21.88 8.23 1.06
C GLN A 23 -21.64 8.55 -0.41
N LYS A 24 -21.55 9.85 -0.71
CA LYS A 24 -21.45 10.32 -2.09
C LYS A 24 -20.06 9.88 -2.58
N ALA A 25 -20.02 9.00 -3.59
CA ALA A 25 -18.76 8.55 -4.18
C ALA A 25 -17.90 9.76 -4.59
N SER A 26 -16.59 9.63 -4.53
CA SER A 26 -15.66 10.67 -4.98
C SER A 26 -15.76 10.86 -6.49
N ASP A 27 -15.79 12.10 -6.96
CA ASP A 27 -15.75 12.40 -8.41
C ASP A 27 -14.27 12.39 -8.85
N PRO A 28 -13.86 11.51 -9.77
CA PRO A 28 -12.47 11.42 -10.20
C PRO A 28 -11.97 12.64 -10.98
N LYS A 29 -12.87 13.51 -11.44
CA LYS A 29 -12.56 14.68 -12.28
C LYS A 29 -12.54 16.00 -11.49
N GLN A 30 -12.90 15.98 -10.22
CA GLN A 30 -12.99 17.16 -9.37
C GLN A 30 -12.12 16.98 -8.12
N ASP A 31 -11.70 18.11 -7.53
CA ASP A 31 -11.09 18.13 -6.23
C ASP A 31 -12.15 17.83 -5.15
N ASN A 32 -11.99 16.74 -4.43
CA ASN A 32 -12.99 16.27 -3.47
C ASN A 32 -12.76 16.80 -2.03
N TRP A 33 -11.88 17.78 -1.83
CA TRP A 33 -11.54 18.31 -0.50
C TRP A 33 -12.76 18.73 0.31
N ASP A 34 -13.70 19.47 -0.31
CA ASP A 34 -14.90 19.94 0.40
C ASP A 34 -15.79 18.77 0.82
N LYS A 35 -15.85 17.72 0.00
CA LYS A 35 -16.51 16.45 0.37
C LYS A 35 -15.86 15.81 1.60
N TYR A 36 -14.53 15.73 1.64
CA TYR A 36 -13.82 15.16 2.79
C TYR A 36 -14.06 15.98 4.06
N GLN A 37 -14.06 17.31 3.96
CA GLN A 37 -14.39 18.20 5.07
C GLN A 37 -15.83 18.01 5.58
N GLU A 38 -16.80 17.89 4.67
CA GLU A 38 -18.19 17.68 5.01
C GLU A 38 -18.45 16.30 5.65
N GLN A 39 -17.83 15.25 5.11
CA GLN A 39 -17.97 13.88 5.61
C GLN A 39 -17.12 13.60 6.85
N GLY A 40 -16.05 14.35 7.04
CA GLY A 40 -15.07 14.13 8.13
C GLY A 40 -14.36 12.78 8.06
N THR A 41 -14.32 12.15 6.86
CA THR A 41 -13.76 10.81 6.67
C THR A 41 -13.05 10.71 5.33
N ILE A 42 -11.91 10.00 5.31
CA ILE A 42 -11.16 9.62 4.12
C ILE A 42 -10.98 8.09 4.10
N THR A 43 -11.18 7.46 2.95
CA THR A 43 -11.01 6.01 2.76
C THR A 43 -9.65 5.72 2.13
N ILE A 44 -8.83 4.93 2.82
CA ILE A 44 -7.50 4.52 2.36
C ILE A 44 -7.53 3.06 1.94
N GLY A 45 -7.19 2.79 0.67
CA GLY A 45 -7.01 1.44 0.14
C GLY A 45 -5.62 0.90 0.43
N PHE A 46 -5.55 -0.35 0.89
CA PHE A 46 -4.30 -1.01 1.25
C PHE A 46 -4.40 -2.54 1.10
N ASP A 47 -3.26 -3.21 0.94
CA ASP A 47 -3.12 -4.67 1.04
C ASP A 47 -2.97 -5.03 2.53
N ASN A 48 -3.99 -5.65 3.12
CA ASN A 48 -3.99 -6.00 4.55
C ASN A 48 -3.04 -7.15 4.93
N THR A 49 -2.12 -7.50 4.04
CA THR A 49 -1.07 -8.51 4.28
C THR A 49 0.35 -7.94 4.19
N PHE A 50 0.52 -6.63 3.87
CA PHE A 50 1.82 -6.04 3.56
C PHE A 50 2.57 -5.58 4.82
N VAL A 51 3.26 -6.51 5.48
CA VAL A 51 4.07 -6.23 6.68
C VAL A 51 5.39 -5.49 6.35
N PRO A 52 5.85 -4.56 7.17
CA PRO A 52 5.23 -3.96 8.35
C PRO A 52 4.44 -2.69 8.03
N MET A 53 4.12 -2.40 6.75
CA MET A 53 3.51 -1.15 6.32
C MET A 53 2.04 -1.06 6.72
N GLY A 54 1.23 -2.06 6.32
CA GLY A 54 -0.17 -2.14 6.70
C GLY A 54 -0.66 -3.57 6.63
N PHE A 55 -1.15 -4.12 7.73
CA PHE A 55 -1.60 -5.51 7.78
C PHE A 55 -2.69 -5.73 8.84
N GLU A 56 -3.36 -6.86 8.74
CA GLU A 56 -4.38 -7.29 9.66
C GLU A 56 -3.81 -8.27 10.70
N GLU A 57 -3.97 -7.96 11.97
CA GLU A 57 -3.63 -8.86 13.06
C GLU A 57 -4.69 -9.95 13.23
N LYS A 58 -4.36 -11.01 13.97
CA LYS A 58 -5.27 -12.13 14.26
C LYS A 58 -6.57 -11.72 14.96
N ASN A 59 -6.59 -10.57 15.62
CA ASN A 59 -7.76 -10.01 16.30
C ASN A 59 -8.66 -9.18 15.35
N GLY A 60 -8.30 -9.06 14.06
CA GLY A 60 -9.01 -8.28 13.06
C GLY A 60 -8.66 -6.79 13.06
N GLN A 61 -7.66 -6.35 13.83
CA GLN A 61 -7.22 -4.95 13.83
C GLN A 61 -6.17 -4.70 12.74
N TYR A 62 -6.29 -3.56 12.08
CA TYR A 62 -5.27 -3.10 11.15
C TYR A 62 -4.17 -2.36 11.89
N THR A 63 -2.92 -2.68 11.56
CA THR A 63 -1.72 -2.12 12.18
C THR A 63 -0.60 -2.01 11.15
N GLY A 64 0.44 -1.25 11.45
CA GLY A 64 1.59 -1.07 10.56
C GLY A 64 2.11 0.35 10.57
N PHE A 65 3.26 0.54 9.96
CA PHE A 65 3.89 1.86 9.83
C PHE A 65 2.98 2.85 9.10
N ASP A 66 2.44 2.45 7.94
CA ASP A 66 1.56 3.30 7.15
C ASP A 66 0.20 3.51 7.82
N ILE A 67 -0.30 2.53 8.56
CA ILE A 67 -1.53 2.67 9.36
C ILE A 67 -1.34 3.74 10.44
N ASP A 68 -0.26 3.64 11.23
CA ASP A 68 0.03 4.62 12.28
C ASP A 68 0.28 6.02 11.69
N LEU A 69 1.01 6.09 10.57
CA LEU A 69 1.32 7.36 9.91
C LEU A 69 0.06 8.00 9.32
N ALA A 70 -0.80 7.22 8.67
CA ALA A 70 -2.07 7.68 8.12
C ALA A 70 -3.03 8.19 9.23
N GLN A 71 -3.07 7.52 10.37
CA GLN A 71 -3.84 7.98 11.53
C GLN A 71 -3.30 9.33 12.04
N ALA A 72 -1.98 9.46 12.23
CA ALA A 72 -1.37 10.70 12.70
C ALA A 72 -1.62 11.88 11.73
N VAL A 73 -1.47 11.63 10.41
CA VAL A 73 -1.79 12.64 9.38
C VAL A 73 -3.27 13.03 9.42
N SER A 74 -4.16 12.05 9.53
CA SER A 74 -5.61 12.30 9.50
C SER A 74 -6.10 13.04 10.74
N GLU A 75 -5.56 12.74 11.91
CA GLU A 75 -5.81 13.50 13.14
C GLU A 75 -5.43 14.97 12.96
N LYS A 76 -4.26 15.23 12.35
CA LYS A 76 -3.77 16.58 12.07
C LYS A 76 -4.67 17.33 11.07
N LEU A 77 -5.22 16.62 10.08
CA LEU A 77 -6.12 17.19 9.07
C LEU A 77 -7.59 17.25 9.51
N GLY A 78 -7.93 16.68 10.67
CA GLY A 78 -9.29 16.66 11.20
C GLY A 78 -10.22 15.64 10.56
N PHE A 79 -9.69 14.60 9.91
CA PHE A 79 -10.45 13.50 9.32
C PHE A 79 -10.39 12.24 10.19
N LYS A 80 -11.35 11.35 9.97
CA LYS A 80 -11.27 9.95 10.39
C LYS A 80 -10.80 9.11 9.20
N VAL A 81 -9.88 8.19 9.44
CA VAL A 81 -9.48 7.22 8.42
C VAL A 81 -10.40 6.01 8.47
N GLN A 82 -10.85 5.59 7.29
CA GLN A 82 -11.42 4.27 7.06
C GLN A 82 -10.43 3.48 6.21
N PHE A 83 -9.86 2.42 6.77
CA PHE A 83 -8.99 1.52 6.04
C PHE A 83 -9.83 0.47 5.31
N GLN A 84 -9.59 0.33 3.99
CA GLN A 84 -10.29 -0.62 3.13
C GLN A 84 -9.28 -1.58 2.50
N PRO A 85 -9.31 -2.87 2.86
CA PRO A 85 -8.55 -3.88 2.13
C PRO A 85 -8.98 -3.94 0.66
N ILE A 86 -8.00 -4.01 -0.24
CA ILE A 86 -8.20 -4.10 -1.69
C ILE A 86 -7.27 -5.14 -2.30
N ASP A 87 -7.65 -5.66 -3.47
CA ASP A 87 -6.72 -6.40 -4.31
C ASP A 87 -5.68 -5.43 -4.89
N TRP A 88 -4.38 -5.75 -4.67
CA TRP A 88 -3.32 -4.78 -4.98
C TRP A 88 -3.20 -4.44 -6.46
N ASP A 89 -3.54 -5.33 -7.36
CA ASP A 89 -3.57 -5.09 -8.81
C ASP A 89 -4.75 -4.20 -9.25
N MET A 90 -5.75 -3.99 -8.38
CA MET A 90 -6.92 -3.14 -8.65
C MET A 90 -6.82 -1.73 -8.05
N LYS A 91 -5.75 -1.40 -7.32
CA LYS A 91 -5.61 -0.16 -6.53
C LYS A 91 -5.87 1.14 -7.31
N GLU A 92 -5.32 1.27 -8.52
CA GLU A 92 -5.55 2.47 -9.33
C GLU A 92 -6.99 2.53 -9.85
N THR A 93 -7.60 1.39 -10.16
CA THR A 93 -9.00 1.28 -10.57
C THR A 93 -9.93 1.69 -9.43
N GLU A 94 -9.69 1.19 -8.22
CA GLU A 94 -10.44 1.54 -7.01
C GLU A 94 -10.33 3.05 -6.70
N LEU A 95 -9.14 3.62 -6.85
CA LEU A 95 -8.91 5.07 -6.68
C LEU A 95 -9.70 5.88 -7.74
N GLN A 96 -9.64 5.49 -9.01
CA GLN A 96 -10.31 6.19 -10.10
C GLN A 96 -11.82 6.09 -10.00
N ASN A 97 -12.37 4.97 -9.56
CA ASN A 97 -13.81 4.77 -9.38
C ASN A 97 -14.35 5.45 -8.12
N GLY A 98 -13.48 5.99 -7.25
CA GLY A 98 -13.88 6.67 -6.01
C GLY A 98 -14.31 5.71 -4.90
N THR A 99 -13.98 4.42 -5.00
CA THR A 99 -14.19 3.43 -3.94
C THR A 99 -13.26 3.72 -2.76
N ILE A 100 -12.02 4.16 -3.07
CA ILE A 100 -11.04 4.66 -2.13
C ILE A 100 -10.66 6.10 -2.48
N ASP A 101 -10.14 6.84 -1.50
CA ASP A 101 -9.74 8.23 -1.68
C ASP A 101 -8.22 8.39 -1.78
N ALA A 102 -7.48 7.43 -1.23
CA ALA A 102 -6.03 7.36 -1.34
C ALA A 102 -5.54 5.90 -1.38
N ILE A 103 -4.39 5.67 -2.00
CA ILE A 103 -3.61 4.43 -1.93
C ILE A 103 -2.46 4.69 -0.98
N TRP A 104 -2.39 3.95 0.14
CA TRP A 104 -1.34 4.15 1.13
C TRP A 104 -0.92 2.83 1.77
N ASN A 105 0.12 2.20 1.21
CA ASN A 105 0.63 0.92 1.70
C ASN A 105 1.95 0.55 0.99
N GLY A 106 3.03 1.26 1.32
CA GLY A 106 4.29 1.03 0.63
C GLY A 106 4.15 1.21 -0.88
N TYR A 107 3.45 2.27 -1.31
CA TYR A 107 3.11 2.47 -2.71
C TYR A 107 4.21 3.22 -3.44
N SER A 108 5.00 2.50 -4.26
CA SER A 108 6.12 3.05 -5.02
C SER A 108 5.65 4.03 -6.08
N ALA A 109 6.22 5.24 -6.05
CA ALA A 109 5.89 6.35 -6.96
C ALA A 109 6.65 6.22 -8.29
N THR A 110 6.36 5.17 -9.07
CA THR A 110 6.99 4.92 -10.38
C THR A 110 6.48 5.88 -11.46
N ASP A 111 7.26 6.09 -12.53
CA ASP A 111 6.88 6.97 -13.64
C ASP A 111 5.59 6.49 -14.33
N GLU A 112 5.41 5.18 -14.52
CA GLU A 112 4.19 4.61 -15.08
C GLU A 112 2.95 4.96 -14.25
N ARG A 113 3.07 4.86 -12.91
CA ARG A 113 1.96 5.18 -11.99
C ARG A 113 1.65 6.67 -11.95
N ARG A 114 2.67 7.54 -12.14
CA ARG A 114 2.50 9.00 -12.20
C ARG A 114 1.64 9.48 -13.37
N GLU A 115 1.46 8.66 -14.40
CA GLU A 115 0.54 8.96 -15.50
C GLU A 115 -0.93 8.90 -15.06
N LYS A 116 -1.24 8.14 -13.99
CA LYS A 116 -2.61 7.84 -13.53
C LYS A 116 -2.92 8.40 -12.15
N VAL A 117 -1.89 8.64 -11.34
CA VAL A 117 -1.99 8.97 -9.91
C VAL A 117 -1.11 10.16 -9.58
N ALA A 118 -1.61 11.08 -8.76
CA ALA A 118 -0.79 12.13 -8.16
C ALA A 118 -0.20 11.62 -6.83
N PHE A 119 1.10 11.84 -6.61
CA PHE A 119 1.81 11.34 -5.44
C PHE A 119 2.16 12.46 -4.47
N SER A 120 2.08 12.17 -3.18
CA SER A 120 2.67 13.01 -2.14
C SER A 120 4.19 13.11 -2.30
N ILE A 121 4.83 13.97 -1.50
CA ILE A 121 6.27 13.83 -1.29
C ILE A 121 6.56 12.40 -0.82
N PRO A 122 7.69 11.80 -1.26
CA PRO A 122 8.05 10.47 -0.81
C PRO A 122 8.35 10.51 0.69
N TYR A 123 7.92 9.47 1.43
CA TYR A 123 8.11 9.42 2.87
C TYR A 123 9.14 8.37 3.32
N MET A 124 9.44 7.37 2.47
CA MET A 124 10.38 6.29 2.76
C MET A 124 11.00 5.77 1.46
N GLU A 125 12.29 5.38 1.50
CA GLU A 125 12.98 4.70 0.40
C GLU A 125 12.79 3.18 0.49
N ASN A 126 12.75 2.51 -0.68
CA ASN A 126 12.67 1.07 -0.80
C ASN A 126 13.54 0.55 -1.94
N GLN A 127 13.76 -0.76 -1.95
CA GLN A 127 14.47 -1.46 -3.01
C GLN A 127 13.84 -2.83 -3.25
N GLN A 128 13.73 -3.22 -4.51
CA GLN A 128 13.33 -4.57 -4.88
C GLN A 128 14.48 -5.56 -4.66
N VAL A 129 14.17 -6.68 -4.02
CA VAL A 129 15.13 -7.74 -3.69
C VAL A 129 14.63 -9.10 -4.17
N LEU A 130 15.57 -10.02 -4.33
CA LEU A 130 15.28 -11.44 -4.47
C LEU A 130 15.49 -12.13 -3.12
N VAL A 131 14.51 -12.95 -2.73
CA VAL A 131 14.58 -13.84 -1.57
C VAL A 131 14.60 -15.27 -2.07
N ALA A 132 15.61 -16.04 -1.67
CA ALA A 132 15.76 -17.45 -2.02
C ALA A 132 16.25 -18.24 -0.82
N LYS A 133 15.85 -19.52 -0.71
CA LYS A 133 16.41 -20.40 0.32
C LYS A 133 17.91 -20.60 0.12
N LYS A 134 18.69 -20.61 1.18
CA LYS A 134 20.15 -20.89 1.09
C LYS A 134 20.43 -22.27 0.49
N SER A 135 19.54 -23.25 0.72
CA SER A 135 19.62 -24.59 0.14
C SER A 135 19.59 -24.62 -1.40
N GLN A 136 18.96 -23.60 -2.03
CA GLN A 136 18.90 -23.46 -3.50
C GLN A 136 20.18 -22.86 -4.10
N GLN A 137 21.10 -22.37 -3.26
CA GLN A 137 22.39 -21.76 -3.69
C GLN A 137 22.24 -20.54 -4.63
N ILE A 138 21.10 -19.87 -4.63
CA ILE A 138 20.83 -18.65 -5.38
C ILE A 138 21.30 -17.46 -4.52
N ARG A 139 22.29 -16.68 -5.02
CA ARG A 139 22.92 -15.57 -4.29
C ARG A 139 23.04 -14.29 -5.12
N SER A 140 22.76 -14.39 -6.42
CA SER A 140 22.84 -13.28 -7.37
C SER A 140 21.77 -13.43 -8.44
N VAL A 141 21.56 -12.39 -9.24
CA VAL A 141 20.64 -12.42 -10.40
C VAL A 141 21.10 -13.42 -11.45
N GLU A 142 22.40 -13.64 -11.57
CA GLU A 142 22.98 -14.62 -12.50
C GLU A 142 22.57 -16.06 -12.17
N ASP A 143 22.41 -16.37 -10.86
CA ASP A 143 21.99 -17.70 -10.40
C ASP A 143 20.51 -18.00 -10.71
N MET A 144 19.75 -16.99 -11.17
CA MET A 144 18.35 -17.13 -11.55
C MET A 144 18.15 -17.80 -12.92
N LYS A 145 19.23 -18.20 -13.59
CA LYS A 145 19.13 -18.89 -14.88
C LYS A 145 18.30 -20.17 -14.75
N ASP A 146 17.22 -20.25 -15.56
CA ASP A 146 16.26 -21.37 -15.62
C ASP A 146 15.54 -21.65 -14.27
N LYS A 147 15.53 -20.68 -13.34
CA LYS A 147 14.85 -20.77 -12.05
C LYS A 147 13.44 -20.20 -12.12
N THR A 148 12.55 -20.75 -11.30
CA THR A 148 11.17 -20.26 -11.15
C THR A 148 11.14 -19.04 -10.24
N LEU A 149 10.52 -17.96 -10.71
CA LEU A 149 10.35 -16.70 -9.98
C LEU A 149 8.89 -16.53 -9.55
N GLY A 150 8.68 -16.04 -8.32
CA GLY A 150 7.40 -15.51 -7.87
C GLY A 150 7.45 -13.98 -7.77
N ALA A 151 6.30 -13.32 -7.92
CA ALA A 151 6.12 -11.89 -7.68
C ALA A 151 4.64 -11.62 -7.34
N GLN A 152 4.35 -10.52 -6.63
CA GLN A 152 2.97 -10.10 -6.41
C GLN A 152 2.44 -9.41 -7.67
N ALA A 153 1.19 -9.71 -8.04
CA ALA A 153 0.48 -9.06 -9.14
C ALA A 153 0.36 -7.55 -8.89
N GLY A 154 0.65 -6.73 -9.90
CA GLY A 154 0.57 -5.27 -9.79
C GLY A 154 1.61 -4.60 -8.87
N SER A 155 2.60 -5.35 -8.31
CA SER A 155 3.72 -4.77 -7.57
C SER A 155 4.67 -3.99 -8.48
N SER A 156 5.42 -3.03 -7.92
CA SER A 156 6.47 -2.32 -8.68
C SER A 156 7.55 -3.28 -9.16
N GLY A 157 7.95 -4.25 -8.32
CA GLY A 157 8.91 -5.27 -8.71
C GLY A 157 8.47 -6.08 -9.94
N TYR A 158 7.17 -6.46 -10.02
CA TYR A 158 6.65 -7.15 -11.20
C TYR A 158 6.63 -6.24 -12.44
N LEU A 159 6.27 -4.96 -12.29
CA LEU A 159 6.31 -4.00 -13.40
C LEU A 159 7.75 -3.79 -13.91
N ASP A 160 8.72 -3.63 -13.02
CA ASP A 160 10.14 -3.53 -13.37
C ASP A 160 10.67 -4.80 -14.04
N PHE A 161 10.27 -5.97 -13.55
CA PHE A 161 10.59 -7.26 -14.18
C PHE A 161 10.11 -7.32 -15.63
N GLU A 162 8.90 -6.82 -15.92
CA GLU A 162 8.36 -6.78 -17.28
C GLU A 162 9.05 -5.70 -18.13
N ALA A 163 9.27 -4.49 -17.58
CA ALA A 163 9.80 -3.33 -18.30
C ALA A 163 11.30 -3.44 -18.60
N GLN A 164 12.07 -4.16 -17.75
CA GLN A 164 13.53 -4.26 -17.84
C GLN A 164 14.00 -5.72 -18.02
N PRO A 165 13.65 -6.40 -19.12
CA PRO A 165 13.83 -7.85 -19.27
C PRO A 165 15.30 -8.31 -19.19
N ASN A 166 16.25 -7.45 -19.54
CA ASN A 166 17.67 -7.78 -19.52
C ASN A 166 18.25 -7.94 -18.10
N LEU A 167 17.61 -7.35 -17.09
CA LEU A 167 18.08 -7.45 -15.70
C LEU A 167 17.75 -8.82 -15.09
N LEU A 168 16.50 -9.27 -15.19
CA LEU A 168 16.07 -10.49 -14.54
C LEU A 168 15.23 -11.41 -15.45
N LYS A 169 14.26 -10.88 -16.22
CA LYS A 169 13.26 -11.66 -16.96
C LYS A 169 13.86 -12.65 -17.94
N ASN A 170 14.89 -12.23 -18.70
CA ASN A 170 15.54 -13.09 -19.70
C ASN A 170 16.34 -14.25 -19.09
N ARG A 171 16.52 -14.29 -17.77
CA ARG A 171 17.26 -15.35 -17.06
C ARG A 171 16.34 -16.41 -16.49
N VAL A 172 15.17 -16.00 -15.99
CA VAL A 172 14.25 -16.91 -15.30
C VAL A 172 13.61 -17.91 -16.28
N LYS A 173 13.15 -19.01 -15.74
CA LYS A 173 12.45 -20.06 -16.49
C LYS A 173 11.25 -19.48 -17.25
N ASP A 174 11.12 -19.85 -18.50
CA ASP A 174 10.06 -19.44 -19.42
C ASP A 174 9.90 -17.89 -19.56
N GLN A 175 10.87 -17.12 -19.06
CA GLN A 175 10.86 -15.66 -19.03
C GLN A 175 9.57 -15.10 -18.36
N LYS A 176 9.09 -15.78 -17.33
CA LYS A 176 7.86 -15.46 -16.63
C LYS A 176 8.04 -15.55 -15.12
N ALA A 177 7.29 -14.71 -14.39
CA ALA A 177 7.10 -14.85 -12.96
C ALA A 177 5.72 -15.44 -12.67
N ASN A 178 5.63 -16.33 -11.69
CA ASN A 178 4.37 -16.77 -11.11
C ASN A 178 3.80 -15.59 -10.31
N GLN A 179 2.60 -15.15 -10.66
CA GLN A 179 1.94 -14.04 -10.01
C GLN A 179 1.06 -14.53 -8.86
N TYR A 180 1.13 -13.83 -7.73
CA TYR A 180 0.36 -14.08 -6.51
C TYR A 180 -0.44 -12.83 -6.14
N GLN A 181 -1.58 -13.00 -5.48
CA GLN A 181 -2.37 -11.87 -4.98
C GLN A 181 -1.65 -11.17 -3.82
N SER A 182 -0.94 -11.94 -2.99
CA SER A 182 -0.18 -11.41 -1.86
C SER A 182 1.22 -12.01 -1.76
N PHE A 183 2.13 -11.30 -1.09
CA PHE A 183 3.45 -11.85 -0.76
C PHE A 183 3.37 -13.04 0.21
N ASN A 184 2.34 -13.11 1.07
CA ASN A 184 2.11 -14.25 1.95
C ASN A 184 1.92 -15.54 1.16
N GLU A 185 1.11 -15.53 0.10
CA GLU A 185 0.91 -16.69 -0.78
C GLU A 185 2.22 -17.10 -1.47
N ALA A 186 2.95 -16.12 -2.00
CA ALA A 186 4.24 -16.34 -2.64
C ALA A 186 5.28 -16.92 -1.69
N LEU A 187 5.32 -16.46 -0.44
CA LEU A 187 6.23 -16.98 0.61
C LEU A 187 5.90 -18.41 1.01
N ILE A 188 4.61 -18.79 1.01
CA ILE A 188 4.19 -20.18 1.21
C ILE A 188 4.76 -21.07 0.10
N ASP A 189 4.70 -20.64 -1.15
CA ASP A 189 5.21 -21.40 -2.29
C ASP A 189 6.77 -21.42 -2.29
N LEU A 190 7.42 -20.34 -1.92
CA LEU A 190 8.88 -20.31 -1.72
C LEU A 190 9.31 -21.29 -0.61
N LYS A 191 8.59 -21.32 0.51
CA LYS A 191 8.87 -22.22 1.62
C LYS A 191 8.72 -23.69 1.25
N ASN A 192 7.79 -23.99 0.34
CA ASN A 192 7.49 -25.35 -0.13
C ASN A 192 8.22 -25.72 -1.45
N ASP A 193 9.23 -24.97 -1.87
CA ASP A 193 10.04 -25.21 -3.07
C ASP A 193 9.22 -25.27 -4.39
N ARG A 194 8.05 -24.59 -4.45
CA ARG A 194 7.26 -24.45 -5.67
C ARG A 194 7.75 -23.31 -6.57
N ILE A 195 8.43 -22.33 -5.97
CA ILE A 195 9.25 -21.32 -6.63
C ILE A 195 10.65 -21.32 -6.03
N ASP A 196 11.66 -20.97 -6.83
CA ASP A 196 13.07 -20.95 -6.40
C ASP A 196 13.43 -19.64 -5.71
N ALA A 197 12.83 -18.53 -6.16
CA ALA A 197 13.02 -17.20 -5.59
C ALA A 197 11.75 -16.35 -5.68
N LEU A 198 11.68 -15.33 -4.82
CA LEU A 198 10.59 -14.35 -4.75
C LEU A 198 11.16 -12.96 -4.97
N LEU A 199 10.60 -12.20 -5.92
CA LEU A 199 10.84 -10.78 -6.12
C LEU A 199 9.89 -10.00 -5.21
N ILE A 200 10.45 -9.18 -4.31
CA ILE A 200 9.71 -8.59 -3.20
C ILE A 200 10.39 -7.30 -2.69
N ASP A 201 9.63 -6.45 -2.03
CA ASP A 201 10.13 -5.28 -1.34
C ASP A 201 11.08 -5.66 -0.20
N ARG A 202 12.24 -4.98 -0.12
CA ARG A 202 13.23 -5.22 0.94
C ARG A 202 12.64 -5.05 2.33
N VAL A 203 11.80 -4.05 2.51
CA VAL A 203 11.16 -3.77 3.79
C VAL A 203 10.31 -4.94 4.25
N TYR A 204 9.53 -5.54 3.34
CA TYR A 204 8.73 -6.72 3.63
C TYR A 204 9.61 -7.94 3.94
N ALA A 205 10.57 -8.22 3.05
CA ALA A 205 11.44 -9.39 3.19
C ALA A 205 12.17 -9.39 4.54
N ASN A 206 12.78 -8.26 4.91
CA ASN A 206 13.52 -8.15 6.16
C ASN A 206 12.61 -8.33 7.38
N TYR A 207 11.48 -7.64 7.42
CA TYR A 207 10.56 -7.73 8.54
C TYR A 207 10.00 -9.15 8.70
N TYR A 208 9.50 -9.75 7.62
CA TYR A 208 8.93 -11.09 7.65
C TYR A 208 9.95 -12.16 8.10
N LEU A 209 11.12 -12.19 7.48
CA LEU A 209 12.15 -13.19 7.79
C LEU A 209 12.70 -13.04 9.22
N GLN A 210 12.76 -11.81 9.74
CA GLN A 210 13.18 -11.55 11.13
C GLN A 210 12.08 -11.96 12.11
N SER A 211 10.83 -11.59 11.88
CA SER A 211 9.70 -11.90 12.77
C SER A 211 9.43 -13.39 12.89
N GLU A 212 9.62 -14.14 11.78
CA GLU A 212 9.52 -15.60 11.77
C GLU A 212 10.78 -16.31 12.30
N GLY A 213 11.86 -15.56 12.57
CA GLY A 213 13.14 -16.14 13.05
C GLY A 213 13.88 -16.98 12.02
N ILE A 214 13.58 -16.82 10.73
CA ILE A 214 14.12 -17.64 9.63
C ILE A 214 15.08 -16.90 8.70
N LEU A 215 15.49 -15.68 9.04
CA LEU A 215 16.40 -14.87 8.22
C LEU A 215 17.69 -15.63 7.84
N ASN A 216 18.18 -16.45 8.75
CA ASN A 216 19.39 -17.23 8.52
C ASN A 216 19.25 -18.36 7.49
N ASP A 217 18.03 -18.72 7.11
CA ASP A 217 17.74 -19.80 6.15
C ASP A 217 17.64 -19.28 4.72
N TYR A 218 17.59 -17.95 4.53
CA TYR A 218 17.40 -17.31 3.25
C TYR A 218 18.57 -16.40 2.86
N ASN A 219 18.77 -16.24 1.55
CA ASN A 219 19.55 -15.18 0.94
C ASN A 219 18.60 -14.06 0.53
N VAL A 220 18.96 -12.82 0.88
CA VAL A 220 18.25 -11.59 0.46
C VAL A 220 19.27 -10.70 -0.24
N PHE A 221 19.06 -10.43 -1.53
CA PHE A 221 20.00 -9.67 -2.33
C PHE A 221 19.26 -8.79 -3.35
N SER A 222 19.93 -7.74 -3.87
CA SER A 222 19.32 -6.82 -4.84
C SER A 222 18.86 -7.55 -6.10
N ALA A 223 17.66 -7.22 -6.58
CA ALA A 223 17.16 -7.70 -7.88
C ALA A 223 17.80 -6.97 -9.07
N GLY A 224 18.61 -5.92 -8.83
CA GLY A 224 19.30 -5.14 -9.85
C GLY A 224 18.52 -3.94 -10.37
N PHE A 225 17.28 -3.74 -9.92
CA PHE A 225 16.47 -2.56 -10.24
C PHE A 225 16.93 -1.34 -9.44
N GLU A 226 16.61 -0.14 -9.93
CA GLU A 226 16.87 1.10 -9.21
C GLU A 226 16.06 1.15 -7.90
N SER A 227 16.55 1.96 -6.94
CA SER A 227 15.81 2.23 -5.71
C SER A 227 14.55 3.02 -6.04
N GLU A 228 13.49 2.77 -5.30
CA GLU A 228 12.20 3.42 -5.42
C GLU A 228 11.79 4.08 -4.11
N SER A 229 10.83 4.98 -4.18
CA SER A 229 10.35 5.71 -2.99
C SER A 229 8.87 5.45 -2.78
N PHE A 230 8.48 5.18 -1.55
CA PHE A 230 7.07 5.09 -1.16
C PHE A 230 6.45 6.46 -0.97
N ALA A 231 5.25 6.64 -1.52
CA ALA A 231 4.46 7.85 -1.39
C ALA A 231 2.96 7.53 -1.35
N VAL A 232 2.14 8.45 -0.91
CA VAL A 232 0.68 8.32 -0.92
C VAL A 232 0.16 8.69 -2.30
N GLY A 233 -0.63 7.81 -2.91
CA GLY A 233 -1.29 8.06 -4.18
C GLY A 233 -2.69 8.61 -4.00
N VAL A 234 -3.02 9.70 -4.69
CA VAL A 234 -4.37 10.30 -4.74
C VAL A 234 -4.78 10.55 -6.19
N ARG A 235 -6.07 10.79 -6.43
CA ARG A 235 -6.52 11.19 -7.77
C ARG A 235 -5.84 12.48 -8.22
N PRO A 236 -5.47 12.62 -9.51
CA PRO A 236 -4.80 13.83 -10.01
C PRO A 236 -5.60 15.13 -9.79
N ALA A 237 -6.93 15.04 -9.65
CA ALA A 237 -7.80 16.16 -9.36
C ALA A 237 -7.76 16.60 -7.87
N ASP A 238 -7.43 15.72 -6.93
CA ASP A 238 -7.47 15.99 -5.48
C ASP A 238 -6.25 16.79 -4.98
N LYS A 239 -6.01 17.95 -5.59
CA LYS A 239 -4.82 18.79 -5.34
C LYS A 239 -4.75 19.33 -3.91
N ARG A 240 -5.89 19.70 -3.32
CA ARG A 240 -5.93 20.21 -1.95
C ARG A 240 -5.59 19.12 -0.94
N LEU A 241 -6.09 17.90 -1.15
CA LEU A 241 -5.70 16.74 -0.34
C LEU A 241 -4.19 16.48 -0.42
N LEU A 242 -3.64 16.48 -1.65
CA LEU A 242 -2.21 16.26 -1.88
C LEU A 242 -1.35 17.30 -1.16
N THR A 243 -1.72 18.58 -1.25
CA THR A 243 -1.01 19.66 -0.54
C THR A 243 -1.09 19.48 0.98
N ALA A 244 -2.26 19.13 1.50
CA ALA A 244 -2.47 18.91 2.93
C ALA A 244 -1.65 17.71 3.46
N LEU A 245 -1.59 16.60 2.69
CA LEU A 245 -0.76 15.43 3.03
C LEU A 245 0.73 15.79 3.12
N ASN A 246 1.24 16.51 2.12
CA ASN A 246 2.65 16.94 2.09
C ASN A 246 3.00 17.81 3.29
N GLN A 247 2.15 18.78 3.60
CA GLN A 247 2.33 19.65 4.75
C GLN A 247 2.28 18.85 6.07
N ALA A 248 1.34 17.93 6.20
CA ALA A 248 1.20 17.10 7.39
C ALA A 248 2.43 16.22 7.63
N PHE A 249 3.04 15.63 6.60
CA PHE A 249 4.29 14.86 6.75
C PHE A 249 5.42 15.69 7.32
N ILE A 250 5.64 16.89 6.76
CA ILE A 250 6.69 17.80 7.22
C ILE A 250 6.44 18.22 8.68
N GLU A 251 5.21 18.58 9.03
CA GLU A 251 4.85 18.99 10.39
C GLU A 251 4.99 17.84 11.39
N LEU A 252 4.53 16.63 11.06
CA LEU A 252 4.71 15.45 11.92
C LEU A 252 6.19 15.14 12.16
N TYR A 253 7.04 15.36 11.15
CA TYR A 253 8.47 15.21 11.32
C TYR A 253 9.05 16.28 12.26
N GLN A 254 8.66 17.55 12.11
CA GLN A 254 9.10 18.64 12.97
C GLN A 254 8.66 18.47 14.43
N GLU A 255 7.49 17.86 14.65
CA GLU A 255 6.95 17.56 15.97
C GLU A 255 7.54 16.28 16.60
N GLY A 256 8.35 15.52 15.86
CA GLY A 256 8.95 14.28 16.32
C GLY A 256 8.03 13.05 16.22
N LYS A 257 6.78 13.23 15.76
CA LYS A 257 5.81 12.13 15.66
C LYS A 257 6.15 11.12 14.56
N PHE A 258 6.66 11.60 13.42
CA PHE A 258 7.14 10.72 12.36
C PHE A 258 8.27 9.82 12.86
N GLN A 259 9.26 10.39 13.57
CA GLN A 259 10.39 9.63 14.13
C GLN A 259 9.93 8.62 15.19
N GLU A 260 8.95 8.97 16.03
CA GLU A 260 8.36 8.03 17.00
C GLU A 260 7.78 6.79 16.30
N ILE A 261 6.98 7.01 15.24
CA ILE A 261 6.38 5.93 14.45
C ILE A 261 7.47 5.12 13.73
N SER A 262 8.44 5.80 13.12
CA SER A 262 9.56 5.17 12.43
C SER A 262 10.40 4.29 13.38
N GLN A 263 10.70 4.80 14.57
CA GLN A 263 11.45 4.05 15.59
C GLN A 263 10.67 2.83 16.08
N LYS A 264 9.35 2.92 16.21
CA LYS A 264 8.48 1.81 16.60
C LYS A 264 8.57 0.63 15.64
N TRP A 265 8.58 0.90 14.34
CA TRP A 265 8.46 -0.14 13.31
C TRP A 265 9.81 -0.61 12.75
N PHE A 266 10.80 0.28 12.66
CA PHE A 266 12.09 0.00 12.01
C PHE A 266 13.29 0.11 12.94
N GLY A 267 13.13 0.70 14.12
CA GLY A 267 14.26 0.96 15.03
C GLY A 267 15.20 2.07 14.56
N GLU A 268 14.81 2.82 13.51
CA GLU A 268 15.58 3.91 12.91
C GLU A 268 14.67 4.96 12.27
N ASP A 269 15.20 6.12 11.91
CA ASP A 269 14.49 7.17 11.17
C ASP A 269 14.57 6.93 9.66
N VAL A 270 13.47 6.44 9.08
CA VAL A 270 13.35 6.12 7.64
C VAL A 270 12.85 7.29 6.78
N ALA A 271 12.62 8.47 7.36
CA ALA A 271 12.12 9.63 6.63
C ALA A 271 13.08 10.03 5.50
N THR A 272 12.51 10.38 4.35
CA THR A 272 13.25 10.92 3.21
C THR A 272 13.73 12.37 3.49
N LYS A 273 14.58 12.88 2.60
CA LYS A 273 15.00 14.30 2.66
C LYS A 273 13.85 15.26 2.44
N GLU A 274 12.85 14.89 1.65
CA GLU A 274 11.65 15.67 1.36
C GLU A 274 10.80 15.87 2.62
N VAL A 275 10.61 14.83 3.42
CA VAL A 275 9.91 14.90 4.71
C VAL A 275 10.71 15.72 5.74
N LYS A 276 12.04 15.60 5.72
CA LYS A 276 12.95 16.34 6.63
C LYS A 276 13.11 17.82 6.28
N SER A 277 12.72 18.22 5.07
CA SER A 277 12.89 19.60 4.62
C SER A 277 11.96 20.55 5.41
N ARG A 278 12.43 21.78 5.60
CA ARG A 278 11.67 22.85 6.28
C ARG A 278 11.07 23.84 5.29
N ASP A 279 11.27 23.63 3.99
CA ASP A 279 10.86 24.56 2.93
C ASP A 279 9.69 24.03 2.12
#